data_1bc1b88761a3e7d932a746bca91d6446
#
_entry.id   1bc1b88761a3e7d932a746bca91d6446
#
_cell.length_a   1.000
_cell.length_b   1.000
_cell.length_c   1.000
_cell.angle_alpha   90.00
_cell.angle_beta   90.00
_cell.angle_gamma   90.00
#
_symmetry.space_group_name_H-M   'P 1'
#
loop_
_entity.id
_entity.type
_entity.pdbx_description
1 polymer ?
#
loop_
_entity_poly.entity_id
_entity_poly.type
_entity_poly.pdbx_seq_one_letter_code
_entity_poly.pdbx_strand_id
1 'polypeptide(L)'
;MVAFVNTFTAAVQANQAYLNSITAAENFISSHWTNSITLRVTWDAQARGTNGTFLATNSFNLIENISYSTLKNALIAHGSPASNFPATDPSGGVGWSLPIPYARMLGLTTQAPATDDTVILNTSYNWAYNGDVTAVLLHEVTEGGMGRIGELGKNTDTGGHTLWSTMDLFRYNGRTSARLHRRT
;
A
#
# COMPACT_ATOMS: atom_id res chain seq x y z
N MET A 1 -11.51 12.26 -4.67
CA MET A 1 -10.15 12.81 -4.47
C MET A 1 -9.59 12.27 -3.17
N VAL A 2 -8.34 11.86 -3.14
CA VAL A 2 -7.65 11.44 -1.92
C VAL A 2 -7.33 12.68 -1.09
N ALA A 3 -7.66 12.65 0.20
CA ALA A 3 -7.31 13.68 1.18
C ALA A 3 -6.34 13.09 2.20
N PHE A 4 -5.40 13.90 2.68
CA PHE A 4 -4.44 13.49 3.71
C PHE A 4 -4.72 14.16 5.04
N VAL A 5 -4.58 13.42 6.13
CA VAL A 5 -4.54 13.94 7.50
C VAL A 5 -3.20 13.49 8.09
N ASN A 6 -2.31 14.45 8.30
CA ASN A 6 -0.93 14.19 8.65
C ASN A 6 -0.65 14.39 10.13
N THR A 7 0.17 13.48 10.66
CA THR A 7 0.88 13.66 11.93
C THR A 7 2.37 13.68 11.63
N PHE A 8 3.08 14.70 12.10
CA PHE A 8 4.51 14.86 11.88
C PHE A 8 5.26 14.75 13.20
N THR A 9 6.31 13.93 13.23
CA THR A 9 7.23 13.93 14.37
C THR A 9 8.08 15.22 14.41
N ALA A 10 8.70 15.52 15.52
CA ALA A 10 9.56 16.68 15.64
C ALA A 10 10.71 16.68 14.63
N ALA A 11 11.25 15.51 14.30
CA ALA A 11 12.31 15.36 13.30
C ALA A 11 11.85 15.78 11.91
N VAL A 12 10.61 15.46 11.53
CA VAL A 12 10.01 15.89 10.24
C VAL A 12 9.72 17.38 10.26
N GLN A 13 9.12 17.90 11.33
CA GLN A 13 8.79 19.32 11.47
C GLN A 13 10.02 20.23 11.38
N ALA A 14 11.17 19.76 11.85
CA ALA A 14 12.44 20.48 11.77
C ALA A 14 13.08 20.50 10.36
N ASN A 15 12.54 19.74 9.39
CA ASN A 15 13.11 19.62 8.05
C ASN A 15 12.12 20.08 6.96
N GLN A 16 12.20 21.36 6.60
CA GLN A 16 11.31 21.95 5.60
C GLN A 16 11.44 21.27 4.21
N ALA A 17 12.62 20.82 3.85
CA ALA A 17 12.82 20.14 2.55
C ALA A 17 12.11 18.79 2.53
N TYR A 18 12.07 18.09 3.64
CA TYR A 18 11.30 16.83 3.78
C TYR A 18 9.78 17.11 3.73
N LEU A 19 9.28 18.12 4.44
CA LEU A 19 7.88 18.54 4.37
C LEU A 19 7.46 18.87 2.93
N ASN A 20 8.32 19.55 2.18
CA ASN A 20 8.05 19.85 0.76
C ASN A 20 7.96 18.55 -0.08
N SER A 21 8.81 17.56 0.19
CA SER A 21 8.77 16.27 -0.52
C SER A 21 7.50 15.47 -0.18
N ILE A 22 7.05 15.50 1.09
CA ILE A 22 5.77 14.92 1.51
C ILE A 22 4.62 15.58 0.76
N THR A 23 4.56 16.91 0.76
CA THR A 23 3.53 17.68 0.05
C THR A 23 3.52 17.35 -1.45
N ALA A 24 4.68 17.19 -2.07
CA ALA A 24 4.78 16.81 -3.48
C ALA A 24 4.23 15.41 -3.75
N ALA A 25 4.52 14.43 -2.87
CA ALA A 25 3.98 13.08 -2.99
C ALA A 25 2.45 13.05 -2.82
N GLU A 26 1.92 13.77 -1.84
CA GLU A 26 0.48 13.87 -1.59
C GLU A 26 -0.27 14.53 -2.74
N ASN A 27 0.28 15.61 -3.28
CA ASN A 27 -0.28 16.31 -4.45
C ASN A 27 -0.30 15.38 -5.68
N PHE A 28 0.77 14.62 -5.89
CA PHE A 28 0.82 13.63 -6.96
C PHE A 28 -0.31 12.61 -6.81
N ILE A 29 -0.45 11.98 -5.63
CA ILE A 29 -1.53 11.01 -5.37
C ILE A 29 -2.90 11.66 -5.55
N SER A 30 -3.14 12.81 -4.94
CA SER A 30 -4.44 13.50 -4.98
C SER A 30 -4.85 13.91 -6.40
N SER A 31 -3.89 14.21 -7.28
CA SER A 31 -4.15 14.58 -8.67
C SER A 31 -4.43 13.37 -9.58
N HIS A 32 -3.96 12.18 -9.24
CA HIS A 32 -4.07 10.98 -10.07
C HIS A 32 -5.19 10.03 -9.62
N TRP A 33 -5.65 10.13 -8.36
CA TRP A 33 -6.72 9.28 -7.84
C TRP A 33 -8.01 10.07 -7.59
N THR A 34 -9.08 9.63 -8.23
CA THR A 34 -10.41 10.27 -8.14
C THR A 34 -11.25 9.74 -6.98
N ASN A 35 -10.88 8.59 -6.42
CA ASN A 35 -11.58 7.97 -5.30
C ASN A 35 -11.62 8.91 -4.09
N SER A 36 -12.78 9.01 -3.44
CA SER A 36 -12.93 9.79 -2.21
C SER A 36 -12.51 8.95 -1.01
N ILE A 37 -11.32 9.23 -0.49
CA ILE A 37 -10.80 8.58 0.69
C ILE A 37 -9.93 9.56 1.49
N THR A 38 -9.93 9.41 2.81
CA THR A 38 -8.99 10.10 3.70
C THR A 38 -7.92 9.11 4.15
N LEU A 39 -6.65 9.43 3.88
CA LEU A 39 -5.48 8.72 4.40
C LEU A 39 -4.91 9.47 5.60
N ARG A 40 -4.77 8.77 6.72
CA ARG A 40 -4.16 9.29 7.95
C ARG A 40 -2.75 8.77 8.02
N VAL A 41 -1.77 9.64 7.79
CA VAL A 41 -0.36 9.23 7.71
C VAL A 41 0.43 9.88 8.84
N THR A 42 1.18 9.05 9.56
CA THR A 42 2.22 9.52 10.47
C THR A 42 3.55 9.51 9.74
N TRP A 43 4.19 10.67 9.65
CA TRP A 43 5.48 10.85 9.02
C TRP A 43 6.58 10.96 10.07
N ASP A 44 7.64 10.18 9.88
CA ASP A 44 8.79 10.15 10.77
C ASP A 44 10.11 10.17 9.98
N ALA A 45 11.20 10.46 10.67
CA ALA A 45 12.55 10.51 10.12
C ALA A 45 13.54 9.98 11.17
N GLN A 46 14.22 8.88 10.84
CA GLN A 46 15.11 8.19 11.77
C GLN A 46 16.42 7.78 11.09
N ALA A 47 17.54 7.89 11.80
CA ALA A 47 18.79 7.30 11.36
C ALA A 47 18.77 5.78 11.59
N ARG A 48 18.87 4.99 10.51
CA ARG A 48 18.81 3.53 10.56
C ARG A 48 20.06 2.85 9.97
N GLY A 49 21.12 3.63 9.71
CA GLY A 49 22.31 3.12 9.05
C GLY A 49 22.16 2.96 7.55
N THR A 50 23.26 2.69 6.87
CA THR A 50 23.33 2.51 5.40
C THR A 50 23.70 1.09 5.00
N ASN A 51 23.91 0.18 5.96
CA ASN A 51 24.35 -1.19 5.70
C ASN A 51 23.19 -2.05 5.19
N GLY A 52 22.96 -1.94 3.88
CA GLY A 52 22.18 -2.92 3.11
C GLY A 52 20.67 -2.83 3.26
N THR A 53 20.11 -1.63 3.64
CA THR A 53 18.73 -1.70 3.98
C THR A 53 17.88 -0.52 3.50
N PHE A 54 16.93 -0.15 4.14
CA PHE A 54 15.76 0.58 3.70
C PHE A 54 16.08 2.05 3.44
N LEU A 55 15.65 2.56 2.31
CA LEU A 55 15.59 4.01 2.03
C LEU A 55 14.50 4.66 2.89
N ALA A 56 13.37 3.98 2.99
CA ALA A 56 12.30 4.25 3.92
C ALA A 56 11.64 2.93 4.34
N THR A 57 10.73 2.99 5.27
CA THR A 57 9.85 1.87 5.65
C THR A 57 8.46 2.41 5.95
N ASN A 58 7.45 1.59 5.75
CA ASN A 58 6.12 1.87 6.25
C ASN A 58 5.62 0.77 7.20
N SER A 59 4.55 1.09 7.92
CA SER A 59 3.84 0.17 8.80
C SER A 59 2.35 0.50 8.79
N PHE A 60 1.55 -0.47 8.39
CA PHE A 60 0.10 -0.35 8.25
C PHE A 60 -0.60 -1.63 8.71
N ASN A 61 -1.90 -1.54 8.95
CA ASN A 61 -2.72 -2.67 9.34
C ASN A 61 -3.51 -3.22 8.14
N LEU A 62 -3.76 -4.53 8.17
CA LEU A 62 -4.53 -5.25 7.14
C LEU A 62 -5.92 -5.60 7.64
N ILE A 63 -6.87 -5.66 6.74
CA ILE A 63 -8.07 -6.51 6.86
C ILE A 63 -7.73 -7.83 6.18
N GLU A 64 -7.93 -8.91 6.89
CA GLU A 64 -7.57 -10.26 6.48
C GLU A 64 -8.80 -11.12 6.18
N ASN A 65 -8.57 -12.28 5.57
CA ASN A 65 -9.60 -13.30 5.30
C ASN A 65 -10.77 -12.83 4.43
N ILE A 66 -10.52 -11.86 3.53
CA ILE A 66 -11.53 -11.44 2.55
C ILE A 66 -11.66 -12.56 1.52
N SER A 67 -12.90 -13.03 1.26
CA SER A 67 -13.12 -14.05 0.23
C SER A 67 -12.79 -13.49 -1.16
N TYR A 68 -12.32 -14.36 -2.07
CA TYR A 68 -12.07 -13.98 -3.45
C TYR A 68 -13.28 -13.35 -4.13
N SER A 69 -14.48 -13.94 -3.90
CA SER A 69 -15.72 -13.42 -4.48
C SER A 69 -16.04 -12.02 -3.97
N THR A 70 -15.85 -11.77 -2.68
CA THR A 70 -16.05 -10.44 -2.08
C THR A 70 -15.10 -9.41 -2.66
N LEU A 71 -13.81 -9.72 -2.73
CA LEU A 71 -12.80 -8.84 -3.30
C LEU A 71 -13.06 -8.56 -4.78
N LYS A 72 -13.31 -9.62 -5.58
CA LYS A 72 -13.59 -9.51 -7.00
C LYS A 72 -14.81 -8.62 -7.28
N ASN A 73 -15.91 -8.83 -6.54
CA ASN A 73 -17.11 -8.03 -6.70
C ASN A 73 -16.88 -6.55 -6.35
N ALA A 74 -16.13 -6.28 -5.28
CA ALA A 74 -15.77 -4.91 -4.90
C ALA A 74 -14.93 -4.23 -6.00
N LEU A 75 -13.92 -4.91 -6.54
CA LEU A 75 -13.09 -4.37 -7.63
C LEU A 75 -13.90 -4.11 -8.90
N ILE A 76 -14.85 -5.01 -9.25
CA ILE A 76 -15.75 -4.80 -10.39
C ILE A 76 -16.67 -3.60 -10.16
N ALA A 77 -17.22 -3.45 -8.95
CA ALA A 77 -18.05 -2.29 -8.59
C ALA A 77 -17.29 -0.96 -8.68
N HIS A 78 -15.97 -0.99 -8.54
CA HIS A 78 -15.06 0.15 -8.70
C HIS A 78 -14.45 0.28 -10.11
N GLY A 79 -15.02 -0.40 -11.10
CA GLY A 79 -14.71 -0.19 -12.53
C GLY A 79 -13.69 -1.17 -13.12
N SER A 80 -13.22 -2.16 -12.39
CA SER A 80 -12.37 -3.20 -12.99
C SER A 80 -13.19 -4.15 -13.86
N PRO A 81 -12.80 -4.40 -15.14
CA PRO A 81 -13.53 -5.34 -15.98
C PRO A 81 -13.54 -6.75 -15.39
N ALA A 82 -14.71 -7.40 -15.38
CA ALA A 82 -14.88 -8.76 -14.84
C ALA A 82 -13.95 -9.79 -15.52
N SER A 83 -13.64 -9.57 -16.80
CA SER A 83 -12.73 -10.41 -17.59
C SER A 83 -11.28 -10.40 -17.12
N ASN A 84 -10.89 -9.42 -16.32
CA ASN A 84 -9.53 -9.31 -15.77
C ASN A 84 -9.28 -10.28 -14.61
N PHE A 85 -10.31 -10.94 -14.10
CA PHE A 85 -10.19 -11.78 -12.93
C PHE A 85 -10.27 -13.27 -13.27
N PRO A 86 -9.47 -14.13 -12.63
CA PRO A 86 -9.59 -15.58 -12.72
C PRO A 86 -11.02 -16.05 -12.43
N ALA A 87 -11.44 -17.12 -13.11
CA ALA A 87 -12.75 -17.74 -12.87
C ALA A 87 -12.83 -18.39 -11.48
N THR A 88 -11.68 -18.92 -11.01
CA THR A 88 -11.51 -19.57 -9.70
C THR A 88 -10.58 -18.76 -8.82
N ASP A 89 -10.73 -18.89 -7.50
CA ASP A 89 -9.87 -18.25 -6.52
C ASP A 89 -8.41 -18.72 -6.66
N PRO A 90 -7.47 -17.85 -7.07
CA PRO A 90 -6.09 -18.24 -7.25
C PRO A 90 -5.33 -18.47 -5.93
N SER A 91 -5.86 -17.97 -4.79
CA SER A 91 -5.29 -18.25 -3.48
C SER A 91 -5.57 -19.67 -2.99
N GLY A 92 -6.48 -20.41 -3.67
CA GLY A 92 -6.92 -21.72 -3.22
C GLY A 92 -7.83 -21.68 -2.00
N GLY A 93 -8.47 -20.56 -1.74
CA GLY A 93 -9.41 -20.38 -0.62
C GLY A 93 -8.75 -19.90 0.69
N VAL A 94 -7.48 -19.51 0.64
CA VAL A 94 -6.76 -19.02 1.83
C VAL A 94 -7.31 -17.67 2.30
N GLY A 95 -7.86 -16.87 1.39
CA GLY A 95 -8.33 -15.50 1.68
C GLY A 95 -7.34 -14.42 1.23
N TRP A 96 -7.83 -13.19 1.22
CA TRP A 96 -7.13 -12.02 0.73
C TRP A 96 -6.97 -10.99 1.82
N SER A 97 -5.85 -10.31 1.84
CA SER A 97 -5.51 -9.29 2.83
C SER A 97 -5.28 -7.96 2.15
N LEU A 98 -5.86 -6.90 2.70
CA LEU A 98 -5.80 -5.55 2.14
C LEU A 98 -5.46 -4.54 3.22
N PRO A 99 -4.64 -3.52 2.93
CA PRO A 99 -4.51 -2.37 3.82
C PRO A 99 -5.89 -1.77 4.15
N ILE A 100 -6.09 -1.42 5.42
CA ILE A 100 -7.38 -0.89 5.91
C ILE A 100 -7.89 0.27 5.04
N PRO A 101 -7.09 1.30 4.67
CA PRO A 101 -7.58 2.39 3.85
C PRO A 101 -8.01 1.93 2.45
N TYR A 102 -7.30 0.99 1.86
CA TYR A 102 -7.70 0.43 0.56
C TYR A 102 -8.99 -0.40 0.66
N ALA A 103 -9.12 -1.23 1.68
CA ALA A 103 -10.36 -1.95 1.96
C ALA A 103 -11.54 -1.00 2.21
N ARG A 104 -11.30 0.13 2.90
CA ARG A 104 -12.28 1.19 3.11
C ARG A 104 -12.70 1.86 1.79
N MET A 105 -11.75 2.12 0.90
CA MET A 105 -12.02 2.65 -0.44
C MET A 105 -12.91 1.72 -1.26
N LEU A 106 -12.73 0.41 -1.11
CA LEU A 106 -13.54 -0.62 -1.77
C LEU A 106 -14.88 -0.90 -1.07
N GLY A 107 -15.18 -0.21 0.02
CA GLY A 107 -16.41 -0.45 0.79
C GLY A 107 -16.43 -1.77 1.58
N LEU A 108 -15.27 -2.40 1.76
CA LEU A 108 -15.14 -3.69 2.46
C LEU A 108 -15.01 -3.54 3.98
N THR A 109 -14.76 -2.35 4.47
CA THR A 109 -14.70 -2.03 5.90
C THR A 109 -15.06 -0.57 6.16
N THR A 110 -15.51 -0.28 7.37
CA THR A 110 -15.70 1.08 7.90
C THR A 110 -14.61 1.45 8.92
N GLN A 111 -13.65 0.58 9.15
CA GLN A 111 -12.57 0.86 10.11
C GLN A 111 -11.78 2.10 9.69
N ALA A 112 -11.59 3.00 10.65
CA ALA A 112 -10.87 4.25 10.47
C ALA A 112 -9.94 4.49 11.66
N PRO A 113 -8.78 3.81 11.71
CA PRO A 113 -7.82 3.97 12.79
C PRO A 113 -7.29 5.42 12.86
N ALA A 114 -6.69 5.79 13.98
CA ALA A 114 -6.07 7.10 14.15
C ALA A 114 -4.94 7.34 13.13
N THR A 115 -4.21 6.27 12.77
CA THR A 115 -3.17 6.25 11.74
C THR A 115 -3.43 5.08 10.80
N ASP A 116 -3.52 5.34 9.51
CA ASP A 116 -3.65 4.34 8.46
C ASP A 116 -2.28 3.77 8.07
N ASP A 117 -1.26 4.62 8.06
CA ASP A 117 0.11 4.26 7.70
C ASP A 117 1.12 5.11 8.49
N THR A 118 2.24 4.51 8.86
CA THR A 118 3.38 5.22 9.44
C THR A 118 4.57 5.06 8.51
N VAL A 119 5.02 6.17 7.92
CA VAL A 119 6.15 6.21 6.98
C VAL A 119 7.37 6.80 7.66
N ILE A 120 8.49 6.08 7.61
CA ILE A 120 9.75 6.47 8.25
C ILE A 120 10.83 6.59 7.18
N LEU A 121 11.32 7.82 6.94
CA LEU A 121 12.46 8.07 6.06
C LEU A 121 13.78 7.76 6.80
N ASN A 122 14.68 7.02 6.17
CA ASN A 122 16.00 6.76 6.73
C ASN A 122 16.94 7.96 6.50
N THR A 123 17.24 8.70 7.56
CA THR A 123 18.10 9.90 7.51
C THR A 123 19.59 9.62 7.50
N SER A 124 20.01 8.36 7.51
CA SER A 124 21.43 8.00 7.35
C SER A 124 21.94 8.21 5.91
N TYR A 125 21.05 8.37 4.95
CA TYR A 125 21.37 8.71 3.59
C TYR A 125 21.47 10.24 3.41
N ASN A 126 22.38 10.67 2.51
CA ASN A 126 22.46 12.09 2.14
C ASN A 126 21.41 12.41 1.07
N TRP A 127 20.22 12.80 1.52
CA TRP A 127 19.08 13.07 0.66
C TRP A 127 19.20 14.44 -0.02
N ALA A 128 18.99 14.45 -1.32
CA ALA A 128 18.80 15.68 -2.10
C ALA A 128 17.34 16.12 -2.12
N TYR A 129 16.54 15.85 -1.14
CA TYR A 129 15.12 16.22 -0.95
C TYR A 129 14.44 16.82 -2.20
N ASN A 130 14.42 16.06 -3.26
CA ASN A 130 13.84 16.39 -4.56
C ASN A 130 13.01 15.18 -5.04
N GLY A 131 13.01 14.93 -6.34
CA GLY A 131 12.30 13.80 -6.92
C GLY A 131 12.58 12.44 -6.26
N ASP A 132 13.81 12.20 -5.78
CA ASP A 132 14.20 10.91 -5.19
C ASP A 132 13.45 10.62 -3.89
N VAL A 133 13.43 11.59 -2.96
CA VAL A 133 12.66 11.44 -1.70
C VAL A 133 11.18 11.32 -2.02
N THR A 134 10.65 12.16 -2.91
CA THR A 134 9.24 12.09 -3.32
C THR A 134 8.89 10.72 -3.88
N ALA A 135 9.75 10.13 -4.72
CA ALA A 135 9.52 8.79 -5.28
C ALA A 135 9.52 7.70 -4.20
N VAL A 136 10.43 7.77 -3.23
CA VAL A 136 10.45 6.85 -2.09
C VAL A 136 9.18 6.99 -1.26
N LEU A 137 8.73 8.20 -0.96
CA LEU A 137 7.50 8.43 -0.20
C LEU A 137 6.26 7.93 -0.95
N LEU A 138 6.20 8.12 -2.27
CA LEU A 138 5.15 7.56 -3.11
C LEU A 138 5.14 6.03 -3.05
N HIS A 139 6.32 5.41 -3.02
CA HIS A 139 6.44 3.97 -2.86
C HIS A 139 5.77 3.51 -1.56
N GLU A 140 6.16 4.04 -0.42
CA GLU A 140 5.65 3.65 0.88
C GLU A 140 4.14 3.90 1.02
N VAL A 141 3.70 5.13 0.74
CA VAL A 141 2.27 5.49 0.89
C VAL A 141 1.36 4.69 -0.03
N THR A 142 1.80 4.35 -1.24
CA THR A 142 0.98 3.53 -2.14
C THR A 142 0.89 2.08 -1.68
N GLU A 143 1.88 1.57 -0.94
CA GLU A 143 1.77 0.26 -0.30
C GLU A 143 0.71 0.26 0.80
N GLY A 144 0.88 1.06 1.83
CA GLY A 144 -0.01 1.09 2.99
C GLY A 144 -1.36 1.72 2.72
N GLY A 145 -1.39 2.78 1.89
CA GLY A 145 -2.62 3.53 1.61
C GLY A 145 -3.47 2.98 0.47
N MET A 146 -2.83 2.43 -0.57
CA MET A 146 -3.49 2.15 -1.86
C MET A 146 -3.41 0.69 -2.30
N GLY A 147 -2.93 -0.19 -1.43
CA GLY A 147 -2.93 -1.63 -1.67
C GLY A 147 -1.93 -2.09 -2.72
N ARG A 148 -0.84 -1.34 -2.96
CA ARG A 148 0.22 -1.72 -3.89
C ARG A 148 1.17 -2.75 -3.25
N ILE A 149 0.61 -3.77 -2.67
CA ILE A 149 1.32 -4.91 -2.10
C ILE A 149 1.01 -6.19 -2.86
N GLY A 150 1.99 -7.07 -2.96
CA GLY A 150 1.85 -8.39 -3.58
C GLY A 150 2.70 -9.41 -2.84
N GLU A 151 2.06 -10.42 -2.27
CA GLU A 151 2.68 -11.37 -1.35
C GLU A 151 2.81 -12.77 -1.94
N LEU A 152 2.00 -13.12 -2.94
CA LEU A 152 1.98 -14.43 -3.63
C LEU A 152 1.94 -15.63 -2.66
N GLY A 153 1.36 -15.47 -1.51
CA GLY A 153 1.34 -16.51 -0.51
C GLY A 153 2.71 -16.84 0.08
N LYS A 154 3.68 -15.93 0.03
CA LYS A 154 5.02 -16.16 0.56
C LYS A 154 5.21 -15.67 1.98
N ASN A 155 4.56 -14.56 2.32
CA ASN A 155 4.61 -14.03 3.65
C ASN A 155 3.44 -14.55 4.46
N THR A 156 3.60 -14.58 5.77
CA THR A 156 2.55 -14.93 6.71
C THR A 156 2.29 -13.73 7.62
N ASP A 157 1.03 -13.58 8.03
CA ASP A 157 0.65 -12.65 9.08
C ASP A 157 1.15 -13.13 10.45
N THR A 158 0.85 -12.38 11.49
CA THR A 158 1.20 -12.74 12.88
C THR A 158 0.52 -14.02 13.37
N GLY A 159 -0.54 -14.48 12.69
CA GLY A 159 -1.25 -15.75 12.94
C GLY A 159 -0.71 -16.91 12.13
N GLY A 160 0.31 -16.69 11.29
CA GLY A 160 0.87 -17.73 10.41
C GLY A 160 0.08 -18.00 9.14
N HIS A 161 -0.90 -17.14 8.78
CA HIS A 161 -1.68 -17.29 7.56
C HIS A 161 -0.92 -16.74 6.36
N THR A 162 -1.01 -17.45 5.24
CA THR A 162 -0.40 -17.04 3.98
C THR A 162 -1.07 -15.79 3.44
N LEU A 163 -0.30 -14.76 3.11
CA LEU A 163 -0.84 -13.50 2.62
C LEU A 163 -1.00 -13.51 1.09
N TRP A 164 -2.16 -13.06 0.64
CA TRP A 164 -2.48 -12.75 -0.75
C TRP A 164 -3.07 -11.34 -0.80
N SER A 165 -2.66 -10.54 -1.75
CA SER A 165 -3.14 -9.17 -1.88
C SER A 165 -3.57 -8.83 -3.31
N THR A 166 -4.15 -7.65 -3.48
CA THR A 166 -4.76 -7.24 -4.74
C THR A 166 -3.81 -7.28 -5.93
N MET A 167 -2.53 -6.93 -5.74
CA MET A 167 -1.54 -6.96 -6.82
C MET A 167 -1.29 -8.38 -7.34
N ASP A 168 -1.54 -9.40 -6.53
CA ASP A 168 -1.36 -10.79 -6.93
C ASP A 168 -2.41 -11.23 -7.97
N LEU A 169 -3.57 -10.55 -8.02
CA LEU A 169 -4.60 -10.79 -9.04
C LEU A 169 -4.15 -10.38 -10.44
N PHE A 170 -3.21 -9.44 -10.55
CA PHE A 170 -2.79 -8.84 -11.82
C PHE A 170 -1.41 -9.34 -12.27
N ARG A 171 -0.88 -10.39 -11.66
CA ARG A 171 0.37 -11.01 -12.09
C ARG A 171 0.12 -12.03 -13.21
N TYR A 172 0.60 -11.73 -14.39
CA TYR A 172 0.47 -12.57 -15.58
C TYR A 172 1.82 -13.19 -15.95
N ASN A 173 1.83 -14.43 -16.39
CA ASN A 173 3.05 -15.14 -16.82
C ASN A 173 3.32 -15.07 -18.33
N GLY A 174 2.94 -13.98 -18.99
CA GLY A 174 3.23 -13.76 -20.42
C GLY A 174 2.39 -14.56 -21.42
N ARG A 175 1.42 -15.35 -20.95
CA ARG A 175 0.42 -16.02 -21.78
C ARG A 175 -0.98 -15.63 -21.32
N THR A 176 -1.89 -15.48 -22.24
CA THR A 176 -3.25 -14.91 -22.15
C THR A 176 -4.22 -15.48 -21.10
N SER A 177 -3.71 -16.10 -20.06
CA SER A 177 -4.47 -16.55 -18.90
C SER A 177 -3.72 -16.16 -17.60
N ALA A 178 -4.44 -15.58 -16.65
CA ALA A 178 -3.92 -15.35 -15.31
C ALA A 178 -3.49 -16.71 -14.70
N ARG A 179 -2.21 -17.01 -14.73
CA ARG A 179 -1.63 -18.12 -14.01
C ARG A 179 -0.67 -17.59 -12.97
N LEU A 180 -1.09 -17.65 -11.74
CA LEU A 180 -0.23 -17.44 -10.60
C LEU A 180 0.85 -18.56 -10.56
N HIS A 181 2.10 -18.17 -10.76
CA HIS A 181 3.19 -19.10 -10.54
C HIS A 181 3.40 -19.28 -9.04
N ARG A 182 2.97 -20.44 -8.50
CA ARG A 182 3.61 -20.94 -7.29
C ARG A 182 5.05 -21.30 -7.70
N ARG A 183 6.03 -20.59 -7.17
CA ARG A 183 7.40 -21.13 -7.15
C ARG A 183 7.42 -22.19 -6.06
N THR A 184 7.64 -23.42 -6.47
CA THR A 184 8.06 -24.53 -5.59
C THR A 184 9.39 -24.22 -4.95
#